data_27840b9bb9f882844e36e7fe2f91bbf7
#
_entry.id   27840b9bb9f882844e36e7fe2f91bbf7
#
_cell.length_a   1.000
_cell.length_b   1.000
_cell.length_c   1.000
_cell.angle_alpha   90.00
_cell.angle_beta   90.00
_cell.angle_gamma   90.00
#
_symmetry.space_group_name_H-M   'P 1'
#
loop_
_entity.id
_entity.type
_entity.pdbx_description
1 polymer ?
#
loop_
_entity_poly.entity_id
_entity_poly.type
_entity_poly.pdbx_seq_one_letter_code
_entity_poly.pdbx_strand_id
1 'polypeptide(L)'
;MLAAHRTQVKACKSGDGFDRHLLGLQASAERLGLEDPFFSNADLAALRRDLLSTTSLGTPEQVIDYVFAPTVPEGFGVCYTPYPDALGFVVTYNEATAKAPEAFLAALEKSAELLRNFLRSLA
;
A
#
# COMPACT_ATOMS: atom_id res chain seq x y z
N MET A 1 -18.25 -5.85 -6.17
CA MET A 1 -16.84 -5.66 -5.74
C MET A 1 -16.53 -4.20 -5.39
N LEU A 2 -16.71 -3.21 -6.27
CA LEU A 2 -16.42 -1.79 -5.99
C LEU A 2 -17.17 -1.19 -4.79
N ALA A 3 -18.43 -1.56 -4.55
CA ALA A 3 -19.22 -1.06 -3.42
C ALA A 3 -18.64 -1.51 -2.08
N ALA A 4 -18.30 -2.78 -1.93
CA ALA A 4 -17.69 -3.31 -0.71
C ALA A 4 -16.34 -2.65 -0.42
N HIS A 5 -15.50 -2.49 -1.47
CA HIS A 5 -14.22 -1.79 -1.34
C HIS A 5 -14.39 -0.33 -0.87
N ARG A 6 -15.33 0.42 -1.46
CA ARG A 6 -15.64 1.80 -1.04
C ARG A 6 -16.10 1.88 0.42
N THR A 7 -16.92 0.93 0.86
CA THR A 7 -17.39 0.86 2.25
C THR A 7 -16.22 0.65 3.20
N GLN A 8 -15.32 -0.28 2.90
CA GLN A 8 -14.13 -0.52 3.73
C GLN A 8 -13.17 0.68 3.75
N VAL A 9 -12.91 1.30 2.59
CA VAL A 9 -12.07 2.50 2.53
C VAL A 9 -12.67 3.63 3.38
N LYS A 10 -14.00 3.82 3.35
CA LYS A 10 -14.68 4.81 4.17
C LYS A 10 -14.53 4.49 5.66
N ALA A 11 -14.76 3.24 6.07
CA ALA A 11 -14.57 2.79 7.45
C ALA A 11 -13.13 3.02 7.94
N CYS A 12 -12.12 2.64 7.15
CA CYS A 12 -10.72 2.89 7.49
C CYS A 12 -10.41 4.39 7.65
N LYS A 13 -10.95 5.25 6.77
CA LYS A 13 -10.80 6.71 6.88
C LYS A 13 -11.46 7.30 8.11
N SER A 14 -12.55 6.68 8.60
CA SER A 14 -13.26 7.08 9.83
C SER A 14 -12.61 6.55 11.11
N GLY A 15 -11.52 5.78 11.01
CA GLY A 15 -10.83 5.22 12.17
C GLY A 15 -11.24 3.78 12.52
N ASP A 16 -12.19 3.19 11.80
CA ASP A 16 -12.69 1.83 12.04
C ASP A 16 -11.80 0.74 11.42
N GLY A 17 -10.57 1.08 11.03
CA GLY A 17 -9.62 0.14 10.47
C GLY A 17 -9.09 -0.84 11.53
N PHE A 18 -9.19 -2.14 11.26
CA PHE A 18 -8.79 -3.21 12.17
C PHE A 18 -7.32 -3.11 12.60
N ASP A 19 -6.41 -2.89 11.67
CA ASP A 19 -4.97 -2.81 11.99
C ASP A 19 -4.63 -1.59 12.86
N ARG A 20 -5.27 -0.44 12.60
CA ARG A 20 -5.13 0.75 13.46
C ARG A 20 -5.65 0.49 14.87
N HIS A 21 -6.75 -0.26 15.02
CA HIS A 21 -7.28 -0.65 16.32
C HIS A 21 -6.29 -1.55 17.07
N LEU A 22 -5.74 -2.57 16.41
CA LEU A 22 -4.72 -3.44 17.00
C LEU A 22 -3.45 -2.67 17.40
N LEU A 23 -3.00 -1.72 16.59
CA LEU A 23 -1.87 -0.85 16.94
C LEU A 23 -2.15 -0.03 18.21
N GLY A 24 -3.36 0.52 18.32
CA GLY A 24 -3.80 1.24 19.52
C GLY A 24 -3.86 0.37 20.75
N LEU A 25 -4.34 -0.86 20.63
CA LEU A 25 -4.35 -1.84 21.73
C LEU A 25 -2.94 -2.22 22.16
N GLN A 26 -2.05 -2.50 21.22
CA GLN A 26 -0.64 -2.80 21.52
C GLN A 26 0.04 -1.65 22.25
N ALA A 27 -0.06 -0.42 21.73
CA ALA A 27 0.52 0.76 22.41
C ALA A 27 -0.07 1.00 23.81
N SER A 28 -1.35 0.69 24.00
CA SER A 28 -1.99 0.80 25.31
C SER A 28 -1.49 -0.27 26.28
N ALA A 29 -1.33 -1.50 25.82
CA ALA A 29 -0.77 -2.60 26.61
C ALA A 29 0.66 -2.28 27.07
N GLU A 30 1.52 -1.85 26.15
CA GLU A 30 2.89 -1.41 26.45
C GLU A 30 2.93 -0.31 27.51
N ARG A 31 2.06 0.71 27.39
CA ARG A 31 1.98 1.82 28.35
C ARG A 31 1.50 1.39 29.74
N LEU A 32 0.70 0.33 29.82
CA LEU A 32 0.18 -0.22 31.08
C LEU A 32 1.07 -1.34 31.65
N GLY A 33 2.16 -1.68 30.98
CA GLY A 33 3.04 -2.80 31.35
C GLY A 33 2.35 -4.16 31.24
N LEU A 34 1.37 -4.30 30.34
CA LEU A 34 0.65 -5.54 30.09
C LEU A 34 1.32 -6.28 28.92
N GLU A 35 1.65 -7.54 29.14
CA GLU A 35 2.15 -8.42 28.09
C GLU A 35 1.06 -9.40 27.67
N ASP A 36 0.80 -9.47 26.36
CA ASP A 36 -0.14 -10.43 25.77
C ASP A 36 0.54 -11.17 24.63
N PRO A 37 0.57 -12.53 24.64
CA PRO A 37 1.20 -13.34 23.61
C PRO A 37 0.65 -13.10 22.19
N PHE A 38 -0.56 -12.54 22.07
CA PHE A 38 -1.14 -12.17 20.77
C PHE A 38 -0.24 -11.16 20.02
N PHE A 39 0.29 -10.15 20.71
CA PHE A 39 1.09 -9.09 20.07
C PHE A 39 2.51 -9.55 19.71
N SER A 40 3.01 -10.62 20.34
CA SER A 40 4.29 -11.27 20.03
C SER A 40 4.15 -12.45 19.06
N ASN A 41 2.95 -12.72 18.54
CA ASN A 41 2.69 -13.85 17.65
C ASN A 41 3.38 -13.65 16.29
N ALA A 42 4.09 -14.68 15.82
CA ALA A 42 4.82 -14.66 14.56
C ALA A 42 3.89 -14.48 13.33
N ASP A 43 2.68 -15.04 13.38
CA ASP A 43 1.70 -14.90 12.29
C ASP A 43 1.19 -13.46 12.19
N LEU A 44 0.98 -12.79 13.32
CA LEU A 44 0.62 -11.37 13.34
C LEU A 44 1.75 -10.51 12.74
N ALA A 45 2.99 -10.80 13.09
CA ALA A 45 4.15 -10.11 12.53
C ALA A 45 4.26 -10.35 11.01
N ALA A 46 4.01 -11.58 10.54
CA ALA A 46 3.99 -11.92 9.13
C ALA A 46 2.87 -11.22 8.36
N LEU A 47 1.67 -11.12 8.94
CA LEU A 47 0.53 -10.41 8.35
C LEU A 47 0.76 -8.89 8.23
N ARG A 48 1.55 -8.32 9.12
CA ARG A 48 1.92 -6.88 9.11
C ARG A 48 3.11 -6.55 8.21
N ARG A 49 3.70 -7.55 7.57
CA ARG A 49 4.85 -7.36 6.69
C ARG A 49 4.40 -7.02 5.27
N ASP A 50 4.31 -5.74 4.97
CA ASP A 50 3.90 -5.23 3.66
C ASP A 50 5.09 -5.15 2.69
N LEU A 51 5.22 -6.15 1.81
CA LEU A 51 6.21 -6.13 0.73
C LEU A 51 5.87 -5.11 -0.36
N LEU A 52 4.60 -4.77 -0.51
CA LEU A 52 4.12 -3.79 -1.47
C LEU A 52 3.21 -2.80 -0.75
N SER A 53 3.68 -1.59 -0.57
CA SER A 53 2.89 -0.48 -0.04
C SER A 53 2.51 0.47 -1.15
N THR A 54 1.23 0.80 -1.26
CA THR A 54 0.73 1.67 -2.33
C THR A 54 -0.07 2.83 -1.76
N THR A 55 0.03 4.01 -2.39
CA THR A 55 -0.75 5.17 -2.00
C THR A 55 -1.00 6.12 -3.18
N SER A 56 -2.04 6.94 -3.06
CA SER A 56 -2.36 8.03 -3.98
C SER A 56 -2.90 9.22 -3.20
N LEU A 57 -2.50 10.42 -3.59
CA LEU A 57 -3.10 11.67 -3.10
C LEU A 57 -4.29 12.14 -3.94
N GLY A 58 -4.70 11.35 -4.93
CA GLY A 58 -5.77 11.69 -5.85
C GLY A 58 -5.26 12.43 -7.09
N THR A 59 -6.01 13.43 -7.54
CA THR A 59 -5.68 14.20 -8.75
C THR A 59 -4.47 15.11 -8.55
N PRO A 60 -3.67 15.41 -9.61
CA PRO A 60 -2.42 16.15 -9.50
C PRO A 60 -2.61 17.69 -9.43
N GLU A 61 -3.70 18.17 -8.84
CA GLU A 61 -4.01 19.61 -8.78
C GLU A 61 -3.07 20.40 -7.87
N GLN A 62 -2.60 19.78 -6.78
CA GLN A 62 -1.74 20.42 -5.79
C GLN A 62 -0.38 19.74 -5.63
N VAL A 63 -0.34 18.43 -5.82
CA VAL A 63 0.87 17.61 -5.70
C VAL A 63 1.00 16.78 -6.96
N ILE A 64 2.04 17.04 -7.73
CA ILE A 64 2.30 16.34 -9.00
C ILE A 64 2.89 14.96 -8.72
N ASP A 65 3.95 14.93 -7.91
CA ASP A 65 4.65 13.71 -7.52
C ASP A 65 4.99 13.72 -6.03
N TYR A 66 4.98 12.55 -5.43
CA TYR A 66 5.43 12.34 -4.06
C TYR A 66 5.99 10.94 -3.91
N VAL A 67 6.76 10.72 -2.86
CA VAL A 67 7.41 9.45 -2.57
C VAL A 67 7.35 9.13 -1.09
N PHE A 68 7.42 7.85 -0.77
CA PHE A 68 7.64 7.36 0.59
C PHE A 68 8.56 6.14 0.56
N ALA A 69 9.27 5.89 1.64
CA ALA A 69 10.12 4.73 1.76
C ALA A 69 9.29 3.43 1.87
N PRO A 70 9.77 2.29 1.36
CA PRO A 70 9.15 0.99 1.63
C PRO A 70 9.02 0.74 3.12
N THR A 71 7.95 0.05 3.54
CA THR A 71 7.69 -0.28 4.95
C THR A 71 8.61 -1.37 5.49
N VAL A 72 9.16 -2.19 4.60
CA VAL A 72 10.17 -3.21 4.91
C VAL A 72 11.36 -3.09 3.95
N PRO A 73 12.59 -3.47 4.39
CA PRO A 73 13.81 -3.26 3.59
C PRO A 73 13.78 -3.88 2.19
N GLU A 74 13.15 -5.04 2.02
CA GLU A 74 13.03 -5.76 0.75
C GLU A 74 11.77 -5.43 -0.05
N GLY A 75 10.96 -4.48 0.43
CA GLY A 75 9.70 -4.10 -0.17
C GLY A 75 9.80 -2.99 -1.21
N PHE A 76 8.64 -2.65 -1.77
CA PHE A 76 8.46 -1.54 -2.69
C PHE A 76 7.42 -0.56 -2.16
N GLY A 77 7.70 0.74 -2.31
CA GLY A 77 6.71 1.81 -2.15
C GLY A 77 6.26 2.27 -3.52
N VAL A 78 4.96 2.29 -3.77
CA VAL A 78 4.38 2.71 -5.06
C VAL A 78 3.41 3.86 -4.84
N CYS A 79 3.78 5.04 -5.31
CA CYS A 79 2.89 6.18 -5.42
C CYS A 79 2.27 6.18 -6.81
N TYR A 80 0.95 6.35 -6.88
CA TYR A 80 0.29 6.46 -8.18
C TYR A 80 -0.57 7.73 -8.27
N THR A 81 -0.48 8.39 -9.43
CA THR A 81 -1.17 9.64 -9.71
C THR A 81 -2.05 9.46 -10.94
N PRO A 82 -3.39 9.54 -10.80
CA PRO A 82 -4.28 9.51 -11.93
C PRO A 82 -4.31 10.85 -12.64
N TYR A 83 -3.95 10.86 -13.92
CA TYR A 83 -4.11 11.98 -14.85
C TYR A 83 -5.35 11.74 -15.74
N PRO A 84 -5.87 12.74 -16.46
CA PRO A 84 -7.04 12.58 -17.31
C PRO A 84 -6.91 11.46 -18.36
N ASP A 85 -5.72 11.28 -18.91
CA ASP A 85 -5.42 10.34 -20.00
C ASP A 85 -4.26 9.38 -19.70
N ALA A 86 -3.71 9.43 -18.49
CA ALA A 86 -2.57 8.62 -18.08
C ALA A 86 -2.67 8.19 -16.60
N LEU A 87 -1.84 7.24 -16.23
CA LEU A 87 -1.59 6.84 -14.85
C LEU A 87 -0.09 6.88 -14.60
N GLY A 88 0.35 7.80 -13.74
CA GLY A 88 1.74 7.91 -13.33
C GLY A 88 2.05 7.00 -12.16
N PHE A 89 3.28 6.47 -12.11
CA PHE A 89 3.81 5.69 -10.99
C PHE A 89 5.18 6.19 -10.60
N VAL A 90 5.41 6.35 -9.30
CA VAL A 90 6.74 6.51 -8.72
C VAL A 90 6.99 5.32 -7.81
N VAL A 91 8.06 4.57 -8.07
CA VAL A 91 8.42 3.37 -7.31
C VAL A 91 9.70 3.63 -6.54
N THR A 92 9.65 3.37 -5.24
CA THR A 92 10.79 3.43 -4.34
C THR A 92 11.16 2.06 -3.83
N TYR A 93 12.44 1.80 -3.67
CA TYR A 93 12.98 0.57 -3.13
C TYR A 93 14.35 0.79 -2.49
N ASN A 94 14.80 -0.13 -1.67
CA ASN A 94 16.15 -0.11 -1.12
C ASN A 94 17.08 -0.90 -2.05
N GLU A 95 18.05 -0.25 -2.64
CA GLU A 95 18.98 -0.84 -3.61
C GLU A 95 19.73 -2.07 -3.06
N ALA A 96 20.05 -2.07 -1.77
CA ALA A 96 20.79 -3.16 -1.14
C ALA A 96 19.95 -4.42 -0.85
N THR A 97 18.63 -4.28 -0.72
CA THR A 97 17.76 -5.37 -0.20
C THR A 97 16.59 -5.72 -1.11
N ALA A 98 16.20 -4.85 -2.04
CA ALA A 98 15.13 -5.13 -2.98
C ALA A 98 15.52 -6.28 -3.93
N LYS A 99 14.58 -7.19 -4.14
CA LYS A 99 14.77 -8.31 -5.06
C LYS A 99 14.23 -7.95 -6.43
N ALA A 100 15.12 -7.99 -7.44
CA ALA A 100 14.80 -7.79 -8.85
C ALA A 100 13.92 -6.54 -9.14
N PRO A 101 14.36 -5.31 -8.76
CA PRO A 101 13.55 -4.11 -8.94
C PRO A 101 13.22 -3.84 -10.42
N GLU A 102 14.12 -4.13 -11.35
CA GLU A 102 13.87 -3.98 -12.79
C GLU A 102 12.75 -4.91 -13.28
N ALA A 103 12.70 -6.14 -12.76
CA ALA A 103 11.64 -7.10 -13.10
C ALA A 103 10.28 -6.64 -12.55
N PHE A 104 10.26 -6.04 -11.35
CA PHE A 104 9.06 -5.45 -10.79
C PHE A 104 8.54 -4.27 -11.64
N LEU A 105 9.44 -3.35 -12.04
CA LEU A 105 9.09 -2.21 -12.88
C LEU A 105 8.54 -2.66 -14.24
N ALA A 106 9.20 -3.61 -14.90
CA ALA A 106 8.73 -4.18 -16.17
C ALA A 106 7.37 -4.88 -16.03
N ALA A 107 7.13 -5.59 -14.93
CA ALA A 107 5.85 -6.24 -14.65
C ALA A 107 4.73 -5.21 -14.39
N LEU A 108 5.02 -4.12 -13.70
CA LEU A 108 4.08 -3.02 -13.45
C LEU A 108 3.66 -2.36 -14.76
N GLU A 109 4.61 -1.99 -15.61
CA GLU A 109 4.37 -1.40 -16.94
C GLU A 109 3.51 -2.31 -17.81
N LYS A 110 3.91 -3.58 -17.95
CA LYS A 110 3.15 -4.57 -18.71
C LYS A 110 1.72 -4.75 -18.19
N SER A 111 1.55 -4.77 -16.88
CA SER A 111 0.22 -4.93 -16.26
C SER A 111 -0.67 -3.72 -16.53
N ALA A 112 -0.11 -2.51 -16.46
CA ALA A 112 -0.83 -1.28 -16.81
C ALA A 112 -1.26 -1.26 -18.28
N GLU A 113 -0.41 -1.72 -19.20
CA GLU A 113 -0.75 -1.85 -20.63
C GLU A 113 -1.86 -2.88 -20.88
N LEU A 114 -1.77 -4.05 -20.25
CA LEU A 114 -2.79 -5.08 -20.37
C LEU A 114 -4.15 -4.58 -19.86
N LEU A 115 -4.18 -3.91 -18.74
CA LEU A 115 -5.39 -3.31 -18.19
C LEU A 115 -5.97 -2.25 -19.13
N ARG A 116 -5.13 -1.35 -19.66
CA ARG A 116 -5.54 -0.34 -20.63
C ARG A 116 -6.17 -0.97 -21.87
N ASN A 117 -5.54 -2.01 -22.43
CA ASN A 117 -6.02 -2.70 -23.62
C ASN A 117 -7.34 -3.42 -23.35
N PHE A 118 -7.47 -4.07 -22.19
CA PHE A 118 -8.72 -4.68 -21.75
C PHE A 118 -9.85 -3.64 -21.62
N LEU A 119 -9.62 -2.51 -20.99
CA LEU A 119 -10.63 -1.46 -20.84
C LEU A 119 -11.06 -0.88 -22.18
N ARG A 120 -10.13 -0.73 -23.13
CA ARG A 120 -10.46 -0.29 -24.51
C ARG A 120 -11.29 -1.31 -25.29
N SER A 121 -11.15 -2.60 -24.98
CA SER A 121 -11.96 -3.64 -25.64
C SER A 121 -13.40 -3.71 -25.13
N LEU A 122 -13.71 -3.03 -24.01
CA LEU A 122 -15.04 -2.95 -23.44
C LEU A 122 -15.82 -1.70 -23.85
N ALA A 123 -15.15 -0.74 -24.47
CA ALA A 123 -15.75 0.53 -24.92
C ALA A 123 -16.22 0.46 -26.36
#